data_9fe8e0c5fcbef2dde87cf1bb9ceb43cb
#
_entry.id   9fe8e0c5fcbef2dde87cf1bb9ceb43cb
#
_cell.length_a   1.000
_cell.length_b   1.000
_cell.length_c   1.000
_cell.angle_alpha   90.00
_cell.angle_beta   90.00
_cell.angle_gamma   90.00
#
_symmetry.space_group_name_H-M   'P 1'
#
loop_
_entity.id
_entity.type
_entity.pdbx_description
1 polymer ?
#
loop_
_entity_poly.entity_id
_entity_poly.type
_entity_poly.pdbx_seq_one_letter_code
_entity_poly.pdbx_strand_id
1 'polypeptide(L)'
;MAAHARPPHLAHAFAPASVGNVGVGFDLLGHSVAGAGDRAEVRRIDEPVVRIAAIRGCVEGLPLDPLRNTAGTALLSLRQSLALPFGFELVLHKGIALGSGMGGSAASCVAALVAANALLEQPLSREALYPFALDGEAVASGSRHGDNLGSMLLGGLVLATHERLLRIAVPAAWHCALVHPHVVLETRRARAALAGHYELGEFVAQSSNLALVLTGCQRGDATLVREGLKDVLVEPRRAPLIPHFAQVKQAALDHHALGASISGAGPSVFGWYDNRADAEAASVAMQAAFADAGLDSDAWVSPIEGPAAELMDSLDQDSQP
;
A
#
# COMPACT_ATOMS: atom_id res chain seq x y z
N MET A 1 23.60 13.68 31.54
CA MET A 1 23.48 12.37 30.87
C MET A 1 22.05 11.89 31.06
N ALA A 2 21.20 11.98 30.05
CA ALA A 2 19.85 11.41 30.12
C ALA A 2 19.99 9.88 30.20
N ALA A 3 19.39 9.27 31.24
CA ALA A 3 19.31 7.82 31.33
C ALA A 3 18.54 7.33 30.09
N HIS A 4 19.20 6.60 29.20
CA HIS A 4 18.51 5.94 28.09
C HIS A 4 17.56 4.90 28.71
N ALA A 5 16.28 5.14 28.58
CA ALA A 5 15.28 4.15 28.96
C ALA A 5 15.57 2.85 28.20
N ARG A 6 15.51 1.71 28.90
CA ARG A 6 15.72 0.40 28.27
C ARG A 6 14.66 0.22 27.20
N PRO A 7 15.00 -0.24 25.97
CA PRO A 7 13.99 -0.46 24.93
C PRO A 7 12.91 -1.45 25.43
N PRO A 8 11.67 -1.30 25.01
CA PRO A 8 10.60 -2.23 25.39
C PRO A 8 10.91 -3.65 24.88
N HIS A 9 10.31 -4.66 25.54
CA HIS A 9 10.42 -6.06 25.07
C HIS A 9 9.30 -6.44 24.09
N LEU A 10 8.28 -5.61 23.97
CA LEU A 10 7.10 -5.80 23.13
C LEU A 10 6.71 -4.47 22.50
N ALA A 11 6.37 -4.49 21.24
CA ALA A 11 5.83 -3.34 20.53
C ALA A 11 4.74 -3.75 19.55
N HIS A 12 3.79 -2.84 19.37
CA HIS A 12 2.68 -2.99 18.42
C HIS A 12 2.76 -1.88 17.40
N ALA A 13 2.42 -2.20 16.15
CA ALA A 13 2.33 -1.21 15.10
C ALA A 13 1.18 -1.51 14.14
N PHE A 14 0.66 -0.44 13.56
CA PHE A 14 -0.31 -0.44 12.47
C PHE A 14 0.37 0.06 11.19
N ALA A 15 0.08 -0.57 10.06
CA ALA A 15 0.42 -0.05 8.75
C ALA A 15 -0.86 0.06 7.90
N PRO A 16 -1.12 1.25 7.32
CA PRO A 16 -2.33 1.49 6.54
C PRO A 16 -2.32 0.70 5.22
N ALA A 17 -3.49 0.56 4.60
CA ALA A 17 -3.61 0.19 3.20
C ALA A 17 -3.02 1.26 2.28
N SER A 18 -2.88 0.95 1.00
CA SER A 18 -2.37 1.90 0.01
C SER A 18 -2.98 1.68 -1.37
N VAL A 19 -2.96 2.72 -2.17
CA VAL A 19 -3.12 2.67 -3.62
C VAL A 19 -1.73 2.59 -4.23
N GLY A 20 -1.37 1.43 -4.79
CA GLY A 20 -0.13 1.28 -5.54
C GLY A 20 -0.30 1.70 -7.00
N ASN A 21 0.79 1.99 -7.67
CA ASN A 21 0.90 2.46 -9.05
C ASN A 21 0.32 3.86 -9.31
N VAL A 22 -0.72 4.27 -8.63
CA VAL A 22 -1.46 5.52 -8.89
C VAL A 22 -1.71 5.69 -10.40
N GLY A 23 -2.19 4.63 -11.06
CA GLY A 23 -2.36 4.58 -12.51
C GLY A 23 -1.05 4.69 -13.26
N VAL A 24 -0.55 5.90 -13.44
CA VAL A 24 0.58 6.21 -14.35
C VAL A 24 1.97 5.92 -13.79
N GLY A 25 2.10 5.68 -12.49
CA GLY A 25 3.38 5.45 -11.81
C GLY A 25 3.63 3.98 -11.49
N PHE A 26 3.47 3.09 -12.46
CA PHE A 26 3.64 1.65 -12.30
C PHE A 26 4.94 1.27 -11.58
N ASP A 27 4.81 0.51 -10.47
CA ASP A 27 5.89 0.08 -9.57
C ASP A 27 6.71 1.24 -8.93
N LEU A 28 6.25 2.50 -9.05
CA LEU A 28 6.96 3.69 -8.59
C LEU A 28 6.14 4.57 -7.62
N LEU A 29 4.86 4.80 -7.90
CA LEU A 29 4.02 5.70 -7.13
C LEU A 29 3.04 4.93 -6.25
N GLY A 30 2.91 5.38 -4.99
CA GLY A 30 1.86 4.91 -4.11
C GLY A 30 1.44 6.00 -3.14
N HIS A 31 0.20 5.94 -2.65
CA HIS A 31 -0.21 6.72 -1.50
C HIS A 31 -0.94 5.85 -0.48
N SER A 32 -0.81 6.20 0.80
CA SER A 32 -1.48 5.50 1.89
C SER A 32 -2.96 5.87 1.97
N VAL A 33 -3.77 4.95 2.51
CA VAL A 33 -5.22 5.09 2.67
C VAL A 33 -5.59 4.86 4.12
N ALA A 34 -6.30 5.80 4.73
CA ALA A 34 -6.79 5.69 6.10
C ALA A 34 -7.93 4.66 6.22
N GLY A 35 -8.10 4.08 7.41
CA GLY A 35 -9.22 3.21 7.78
C GLY A 35 -8.93 1.72 7.67
N ALA A 36 -8.30 1.24 6.61
CA ALA A 36 -7.89 -0.16 6.45
C ALA A 36 -6.40 -0.33 6.70
N GLY A 37 -5.98 -1.48 7.23
CA GLY A 37 -4.56 -1.77 7.44
C GLY A 37 -4.31 -3.08 8.17
N ASP A 38 -3.04 -3.46 8.29
CA ASP A 38 -2.60 -4.60 9.07
C ASP A 38 -1.95 -4.15 10.38
N ARG A 39 -2.00 -5.00 11.40
CA ARG A 39 -1.30 -4.78 12.68
C ARG A 39 -0.27 -5.87 12.91
N ALA A 40 0.80 -5.50 13.59
CA ALA A 40 1.83 -6.43 14.03
C ALA A 40 2.14 -6.24 15.51
N GLU A 41 2.22 -7.35 16.24
CA GLU A 41 2.85 -7.44 17.54
C GLU A 41 4.21 -8.09 17.34
N VAL A 42 5.28 -7.43 17.80
CA VAL A 42 6.64 -7.97 17.77
C VAL A 42 7.20 -7.99 19.19
N ARG A 43 7.65 -9.18 19.60
CA ARG A 43 8.32 -9.42 20.87
C ARG A 43 9.79 -9.73 20.65
N ARG A 44 10.66 -9.13 21.44
CA ARG A 44 12.07 -9.51 21.50
C ARG A 44 12.21 -10.85 22.24
N ILE A 45 12.99 -11.77 21.66
CA ILE A 45 13.33 -13.09 22.24
C ILE A 45 14.85 -13.25 22.30
N ASP A 46 15.35 -13.97 23.31
CA ASP A 46 16.81 -14.14 23.50
C ASP A 46 17.47 -14.96 22.40
N GLU A 47 16.74 -15.91 21.82
CA GLU A 47 17.25 -16.70 20.71
C GLU A 47 17.36 -15.85 19.43
N PRO A 48 18.48 -15.88 18.71
CA PRO A 48 18.72 -15.03 17.55
C PRO A 48 18.01 -15.56 16.29
N VAL A 49 16.71 -15.76 16.35
CA VAL A 49 15.84 -16.25 15.27
C VAL A 49 14.64 -15.33 15.05
N VAL A 50 13.94 -15.53 13.94
CA VAL A 50 12.60 -14.93 13.71
C VAL A 50 11.59 -16.06 13.70
N ARG A 51 10.50 -15.90 14.47
CA ARG A 51 9.36 -16.82 14.53
C ARG A 51 8.08 -16.07 14.25
N ILE A 52 7.18 -16.66 13.48
CA ILE A 52 5.81 -16.18 13.34
C ILE A 52 4.94 -17.09 14.21
N ALA A 53 4.48 -16.56 15.34
CA ALA A 53 3.69 -17.31 16.31
C ALA A 53 2.25 -17.50 15.83
N ALA A 54 1.66 -16.48 15.19
CA ALA A 54 0.31 -16.53 14.66
C ALA A 54 0.06 -15.49 13.56
N ILE A 55 -0.90 -15.80 12.69
CA ILE A 55 -1.51 -14.86 11.74
C ILE A 55 -3.01 -14.95 11.95
N ARG A 56 -3.67 -13.82 12.20
CA ARG A 56 -5.09 -13.69 12.54
C ARG A 56 -5.75 -12.69 11.61
N GLY A 57 -7.08 -12.54 11.69
CA GLY A 57 -7.86 -11.54 10.96
C GLY A 57 -8.53 -12.07 9.71
N CYS A 58 -8.70 -11.23 8.70
CA CYS A 58 -9.50 -11.53 7.50
C CYS A 58 -8.83 -12.47 6.47
N VAL A 59 -7.59 -12.94 6.72
CA VAL A 59 -6.86 -13.83 5.80
C VAL A 59 -6.38 -15.07 6.55
N GLU A 60 -6.65 -16.23 5.99
CA GLU A 60 -6.22 -17.53 6.50
C GLU A 60 -5.17 -18.19 5.59
N GLY A 61 -4.45 -19.17 6.12
CA GLY A 61 -3.56 -20.04 5.33
C GLY A 61 -2.24 -19.43 4.88
N LEU A 62 -1.88 -18.23 5.38
CA LEU A 62 -0.57 -17.67 5.11
C LEU A 62 0.54 -18.46 5.83
N PRO A 63 1.73 -18.60 5.21
CA PRO A 63 2.81 -19.39 5.78
C PRO A 63 3.36 -18.77 7.08
N LEU A 64 3.56 -19.62 8.10
CA LEU A 64 4.25 -19.27 9.34
C LEU A 64 5.78 -19.40 9.23
N ASP A 65 6.29 -19.96 8.15
CA ASP A 65 7.72 -19.97 7.84
C ASP A 65 8.19 -18.55 7.50
N PRO A 66 9.10 -17.96 8.27
CA PRO A 66 9.59 -16.60 8.04
C PRO A 66 10.19 -16.36 6.65
N LEU A 67 10.80 -17.38 6.04
CA LEU A 67 11.39 -17.29 4.69
C LEU A 67 10.33 -17.28 3.58
N ARG A 68 9.10 -17.66 3.89
CA ARG A 68 7.97 -17.69 2.95
C ARG A 68 6.91 -16.65 3.25
N ASN A 69 7.19 -15.76 4.20
CA ASN A 69 6.30 -14.69 4.65
C ASN A 69 6.99 -13.33 4.54
N THR A 70 6.31 -12.33 3.98
CA THR A 70 6.89 -11.01 3.71
C THR A 70 7.39 -10.32 4.98
N ALA A 71 6.59 -10.32 6.04
CA ALA A 71 6.96 -9.73 7.33
C ALA A 71 8.10 -10.53 8.00
N GLY A 72 8.06 -11.85 7.91
CA GLY A 72 9.12 -12.71 8.42
C GLY A 72 10.47 -12.46 7.75
N THR A 73 10.48 -12.39 6.41
CA THR A 73 11.71 -12.12 5.64
C THR A 73 12.24 -10.70 5.91
N ALA A 74 11.38 -9.71 6.03
CA ALA A 74 11.80 -8.35 6.39
C ALA A 74 12.47 -8.30 7.77
N LEU A 75 11.92 -8.98 8.78
CA LEU A 75 12.53 -9.08 10.11
C LEU A 75 13.85 -9.86 10.08
N LEU A 76 13.97 -10.91 9.27
CA LEU A 76 15.23 -11.64 9.07
C LEU A 76 16.30 -10.72 8.47
N SER A 77 15.94 -9.96 7.43
CA SER A 77 16.84 -9.00 6.78
C SER A 77 17.31 -7.91 7.77
N LEU A 78 16.39 -7.30 8.52
CA LEU A 78 16.70 -6.32 9.57
C LEU A 78 17.66 -6.90 10.60
N ARG A 79 17.34 -8.09 11.15
CA ARG A 79 18.14 -8.75 12.18
C ARG A 79 19.56 -9.06 11.70
N GLN A 80 19.68 -9.60 10.48
CA GLN A 80 20.97 -9.97 9.89
C GLN A 80 21.84 -8.76 9.59
N SER A 81 21.28 -7.73 8.97
CA SER A 81 22.01 -6.50 8.62
C SER A 81 22.56 -5.75 9.84
N LEU A 82 21.82 -5.77 10.94
CA LEU A 82 22.22 -5.12 12.19
C LEU A 82 23.00 -6.07 13.12
N ALA A 83 23.26 -7.32 12.72
CA ALA A 83 23.91 -8.35 13.52
C ALA A 83 23.35 -8.46 14.94
N LEU A 84 22.01 -8.40 15.09
CA LEU A 84 21.33 -8.40 16.38
C LEU A 84 21.59 -9.70 17.13
N PRO A 85 22.01 -9.66 18.42
CA PRO A 85 22.27 -10.85 19.23
C PRO A 85 21.00 -11.51 19.75
N PHE A 86 19.83 -10.96 19.44
CA PHE A 86 18.49 -11.42 19.84
C PHE A 86 17.61 -11.64 18.60
N GLY A 87 16.44 -12.21 18.80
CA GLY A 87 15.47 -12.47 17.76
C GLY A 87 14.15 -11.78 17.97
N PHE A 88 13.19 -12.10 17.07
CA PHE A 88 11.85 -11.56 17.08
C PHE A 88 10.81 -12.67 17.01
N GLU A 89 9.78 -12.56 17.82
CA GLU A 89 8.53 -13.32 17.72
C GLU A 89 7.43 -12.39 17.22
N LEU A 90 6.73 -12.78 16.16
CA LEU A 90 5.76 -11.96 15.43
C LEU A 90 4.36 -12.58 15.52
N VAL A 91 3.37 -11.76 15.84
CA VAL A 91 1.94 -12.03 15.60
C VAL A 91 1.42 -10.98 14.60
N LEU A 92 0.81 -11.44 13.52
CA LEU A 92 0.17 -10.58 12.52
C LEU A 92 -1.35 -10.58 12.67
N HIS A 93 -1.96 -9.41 12.51
CA HIS A 93 -3.40 -9.23 12.40
C HIS A 93 -3.71 -8.60 11.03
N LYS A 94 -4.29 -9.42 10.15
CA LYS A 94 -4.64 -9.03 8.79
C LYS A 94 -5.97 -8.29 8.77
N GLY A 95 -5.96 -7.03 8.37
CA GLY A 95 -7.15 -6.23 8.11
C GLY A 95 -7.35 -5.93 6.61
N ILE A 96 -6.39 -6.30 5.75
CA ILE A 96 -6.46 -6.14 4.31
C ILE A 96 -6.64 -7.51 3.65
N ALA A 97 -7.69 -7.64 2.84
CA ALA A 97 -8.02 -8.87 2.14
C ALA A 97 -6.91 -9.29 1.15
N LEU A 98 -6.75 -10.61 0.98
CA LEU A 98 -5.76 -11.18 0.06
C LEU A 98 -6.14 -10.87 -1.39
N GLY A 99 -5.14 -10.44 -2.19
CA GLY A 99 -5.35 -10.15 -3.60
C GLY A 99 -6.30 -8.98 -3.87
N SER A 100 -6.45 -8.07 -2.90
CA SER A 100 -7.31 -6.88 -2.99
C SER A 100 -6.75 -5.74 -3.86
N GLY A 101 -5.43 -5.71 -4.11
CA GLY A 101 -4.78 -4.55 -4.73
C GLY A 101 -4.54 -3.37 -3.78
N MET A 102 -4.66 -3.59 -2.46
CA MET A 102 -4.51 -2.57 -1.42
C MET A 102 -3.19 -2.69 -0.63
N GLY A 103 -2.23 -3.44 -1.14
CA GLY A 103 -0.90 -3.57 -0.53
C GLY A 103 -0.84 -4.42 0.75
N GLY A 104 -1.70 -5.45 0.91
CA GLY A 104 -1.76 -6.24 2.15
C GLY A 104 -0.47 -6.95 2.54
N SER A 105 0.38 -7.39 1.58
CA SER A 105 1.70 -7.95 1.87
C SER A 105 2.66 -6.87 2.40
N ALA A 106 2.66 -5.72 1.77
CA ALA A 106 3.46 -4.55 2.17
C ALA A 106 3.06 -4.05 3.56
N ALA A 107 1.75 -3.98 3.86
CA ALA A 107 1.25 -3.56 5.17
C ALA A 107 1.74 -4.48 6.31
N SER A 108 1.66 -5.81 6.13
CA SER A 108 2.20 -6.76 7.10
C SER A 108 3.71 -6.56 7.32
N CYS A 109 4.45 -6.37 6.22
CA CYS A 109 5.89 -6.15 6.24
C CYS A 109 6.25 -4.86 7.00
N VAL A 110 5.60 -3.75 6.66
CA VAL A 110 5.88 -2.44 7.27
C VAL A 110 5.46 -2.40 8.73
N ALA A 111 4.28 -2.95 9.10
CA ALA A 111 3.85 -3.04 10.50
C ALA A 111 4.86 -3.81 11.34
N ALA A 112 5.33 -4.98 10.85
CA ALA A 112 6.33 -5.78 11.55
C ALA A 112 7.67 -5.03 11.72
N LEU A 113 8.15 -4.35 10.69
CA LEU A 113 9.40 -3.57 10.75
C LEU A 113 9.29 -2.38 11.69
N VAL A 114 8.15 -1.67 11.69
CA VAL A 114 7.92 -0.52 12.58
C VAL A 114 7.88 -0.95 14.04
N ALA A 115 7.20 -2.05 14.35
CA ALA A 115 7.18 -2.62 15.69
C ALA A 115 8.58 -3.10 16.13
N ALA A 116 9.28 -3.86 15.27
CA ALA A 116 10.63 -4.35 15.57
C ALA A 116 11.64 -3.22 15.78
N ASN A 117 11.54 -2.14 14.99
CA ASN A 117 12.39 -0.95 15.11
C ASN A 117 12.27 -0.28 16.48
N ALA A 118 11.10 -0.28 17.09
CA ALA A 118 10.90 0.25 18.45
C ALA A 118 11.59 -0.58 19.54
N LEU A 119 11.96 -1.83 19.25
CA LEU A 119 12.67 -2.73 20.16
C LEU A 119 14.21 -2.58 20.08
N LEU A 120 14.71 -1.77 19.15
CA LEU A 120 16.14 -1.51 18.99
C LEU A 120 16.61 -0.47 20.02
N GLU A 121 17.86 -0.57 20.45
CA GLU A 121 18.49 0.43 21.33
C GLU A 121 18.60 1.79 20.64
N GLN A 122 18.79 1.78 19.33
CA GLN A 122 18.82 2.96 18.45
C GLN A 122 17.87 2.69 17.27
N PRO A 123 16.62 3.17 17.36
CA PRO A 123 15.69 3.04 16.26
C PRO A 123 16.19 3.73 14.98
N LEU A 124 15.98 3.08 13.85
CA LEU A 124 16.29 3.59 12.52
C LEU A 124 15.23 4.61 12.06
N SER A 125 15.59 5.48 11.10
CA SER A 125 14.58 6.29 10.40
C SER A 125 13.67 5.44 9.53
N ARG A 126 12.53 5.99 9.13
CA ARG A 126 11.58 5.27 8.26
C ARG A 126 12.20 4.90 6.92
N GLU A 127 13.00 5.79 6.35
CA GLU A 127 13.72 5.55 5.09
C GLU A 127 14.77 4.43 5.23
N ALA A 128 15.41 4.33 6.40
CA ALA A 128 16.40 3.28 6.67
C ALA A 128 15.76 1.89 6.84
N LEU A 129 14.43 1.80 7.07
CA LEU A 129 13.69 0.54 7.07
C LEU A 129 13.37 0.04 5.65
N TYR A 130 13.41 0.92 4.65
CA TYR A 130 12.98 0.62 3.30
C TYR A 130 13.71 -0.56 2.63
N PRO A 131 15.05 -0.71 2.71
CA PRO A 131 15.74 -1.86 2.13
C PRO A 131 15.24 -3.21 2.67
N PHE A 132 14.94 -3.29 3.97
CA PHE A 132 14.43 -4.49 4.61
C PHE A 132 12.99 -4.80 4.18
N ALA A 133 12.19 -3.74 3.98
CA ALA A 133 10.84 -3.86 3.46
C ALA A 133 10.84 -4.40 2.02
N LEU A 134 11.76 -3.94 1.17
CA LEU A 134 11.95 -4.44 -0.19
C LEU A 134 12.35 -5.94 -0.22
N ASP A 135 13.18 -6.38 0.74
CA ASP A 135 13.53 -7.81 0.86
C ASP A 135 12.30 -8.66 1.20
N GLY A 136 11.44 -8.15 2.09
CA GLY A 136 10.17 -8.80 2.41
C GLY A 136 9.23 -8.88 1.22
N GLU A 137 9.03 -7.78 0.49
CA GLU A 137 8.11 -7.73 -0.65
C GLU A 137 8.51 -8.66 -1.79
N ALA A 138 9.81 -8.89 -1.99
CA ALA A 138 10.32 -9.81 -3.00
C ALA A 138 9.82 -11.25 -2.85
N VAL A 139 9.44 -11.67 -1.63
CA VAL A 139 8.88 -13.01 -1.36
C VAL A 139 7.49 -13.17 -1.97
N ALA A 140 6.65 -12.13 -1.91
CA ALA A 140 5.27 -12.21 -2.39
C ALA A 140 5.17 -12.00 -3.91
N SER A 141 5.90 -11.01 -4.44
CA SER A 141 5.75 -10.54 -5.81
C SER A 141 6.80 -11.11 -6.77
N GLY A 142 7.88 -11.68 -6.24
CA GLY A 142 9.05 -12.11 -7.01
C GLY A 142 9.95 -10.96 -7.47
N SER A 143 9.66 -9.73 -7.07
CA SER A 143 10.42 -8.51 -7.41
C SER A 143 10.32 -7.48 -6.28
N ARG A 144 11.27 -6.54 -6.28
CA ARG A 144 11.36 -5.49 -5.25
C ARG A 144 10.59 -4.25 -5.71
N HIS A 145 9.31 -4.14 -5.32
CA HIS A 145 8.45 -3.00 -5.64
C HIS A 145 8.25 -2.15 -4.39
N GLY A 146 8.41 -0.85 -4.52
CA GLY A 146 8.42 0.06 -3.40
C GLY A 146 7.20 0.95 -3.26
N ASP A 147 6.31 0.99 -4.26
CA ASP A 147 5.16 1.89 -4.33
C ASP A 147 4.24 1.81 -3.11
N ASN A 148 3.85 0.59 -2.70
CA ASN A 148 3.07 0.39 -1.47
C ASN A 148 3.92 0.62 -0.20
N LEU A 149 5.14 0.09 -0.16
CA LEU A 149 6.02 0.18 1.00
C LEU A 149 6.37 1.62 1.37
N GLY A 150 6.73 2.42 0.36
CA GLY A 150 7.14 3.81 0.56
C GLY A 150 6.02 4.66 1.14
N SER A 151 4.81 4.54 0.59
CA SER A 151 3.64 5.26 1.08
C SER A 151 3.23 4.85 2.49
N MET A 152 3.36 3.57 2.84
CA MET A 152 3.09 3.09 4.20
C MET A 152 4.15 3.54 5.21
N LEU A 153 5.43 3.60 4.81
CA LEU A 153 6.52 4.06 5.68
C LEU A 153 6.47 5.56 5.96
N LEU A 154 6.20 6.39 4.94
CA LEU A 154 6.31 7.84 5.02
C LEU A 154 4.96 8.56 5.13
N GLY A 155 3.85 7.90 4.77
CA GLY A 155 2.54 8.52 4.59
C GLY A 155 2.43 9.34 3.32
N GLY A 156 1.20 9.63 2.89
CA GLY A 156 0.92 10.44 1.71
C GLY A 156 1.36 9.82 0.39
N LEU A 157 1.51 10.66 -0.63
CA LEU A 157 1.99 10.25 -1.95
C LEU A 157 3.52 10.14 -1.96
N VAL A 158 4.03 8.98 -2.36
CA VAL A 158 5.48 8.69 -2.37
C VAL A 158 5.90 8.15 -3.73
N LEU A 159 6.98 8.73 -4.27
CA LEU A 159 7.75 8.17 -5.37
C LEU A 159 8.83 7.26 -4.76
N ALA A 160 8.72 5.96 -5.01
CA ALA A 160 9.62 4.93 -4.51
C ALA A 160 10.49 4.40 -5.65
N THR A 161 11.78 4.69 -5.61
CA THR A 161 12.78 4.07 -6.49
C THR A 161 13.42 2.88 -5.80
N HIS A 162 14.33 2.17 -6.46
CA HIS A 162 15.08 1.09 -5.80
C HIS A 162 15.92 1.57 -4.62
N GLU A 163 16.33 2.85 -4.61
CA GLU A 163 17.27 3.38 -3.63
C GLU A 163 16.66 4.43 -2.70
N ARG A 164 15.57 5.07 -3.10
CA ARG A 164 15.06 6.28 -2.43
C ARG A 164 13.55 6.31 -2.36
N LEU A 165 13.07 6.88 -1.26
CA LEU A 165 11.69 7.31 -1.08
C LEU A 165 11.63 8.83 -1.14
N LEU A 166 10.77 9.37 -1.98
CA LEU A 166 10.55 10.81 -2.13
C LEU A 166 9.08 11.12 -1.91
N ARG A 167 8.77 11.79 -0.81
CA ARG A 167 7.40 12.25 -0.56
C ARG A 167 7.05 13.39 -1.51
N ILE A 168 5.93 13.26 -2.19
CA ILE A 168 5.41 14.26 -3.13
C ILE A 168 4.32 15.05 -2.42
N ALA A 169 4.48 16.37 -2.35
CA ALA A 169 3.47 17.23 -1.78
C ALA A 169 2.19 17.21 -2.63
N VAL A 170 1.05 17.11 -1.96
CA VAL A 170 -0.28 17.13 -2.55
C VAL A 170 -1.14 18.14 -1.77
N PRO A 171 -2.06 18.89 -2.39
CA PRO A 171 -2.98 19.75 -1.64
C PRO A 171 -3.77 18.98 -0.58
N ALA A 172 -3.82 19.50 0.65
CA ALA A 172 -4.50 18.84 1.77
C ALA A 172 -6.00 18.60 1.56
N ALA A 173 -6.61 19.36 0.65
CA ALA A 173 -8.03 19.20 0.29
C ALA A 173 -8.28 17.97 -0.61
N TRP A 174 -7.23 17.40 -1.23
CA TRP A 174 -7.41 16.32 -2.19
C TRP A 174 -7.63 14.98 -1.50
N HIS A 175 -8.61 14.25 -2.01
CA HIS A 175 -9.04 12.97 -1.45
C HIS A 175 -9.03 11.86 -2.50
N CYS A 176 -8.93 10.65 -2.01
CA CYS A 176 -9.08 9.42 -2.78
C CYS A 176 -10.34 8.70 -2.31
N ALA A 177 -11.18 8.25 -3.25
CA ALA A 177 -12.14 7.18 -3.02
C ALA A 177 -11.51 5.88 -3.53
N LEU A 178 -11.46 4.86 -2.68
CA LEU A 178 -10.96 3.51 -2.99
C LEU A 178 -12.09 2.51 -2.74
N VAL A 179 -12.43 1.70 -3.75
CA VAL A 179 -13.48 0.68 -3.64
C VAL A 179 -12.90 -0.68 -3.98
N HIS A 180 -13.09 -1.64 -3.07
CA HIS A 180 -12.65 -3.02 -3.18
C HIS A 180 -13.84 -3.97 -3.35
N PRO A 181 -14.05 -4.57 -4.53
CA PRO A 181 -15.04 -5.64 -4.69
C PRO A 181 -14.55 -6.91 -3.98
N HIS A 182 -15.48 -7.69 -3.40
CA HIS A 182 -15.16 -8.94 -2.68
C HIS A 182 -14.77 -10.06 -3.63
N VAL A 183 -13.76 -9.80 -4.47
CA VAL A 183 -13.13 -10.79 -5.36
C VAL A 183 -11.62 -10.77 -5.19
N VAL A 184 -10.99 -11.91 -5.40
CA VAL A 184 -9.53 -12.05 -5.30
C VAL A 184 -8.92 -12.00 -6.70
N LEU A 185 -7.96 -11.11 -6.92
CA LEU A 185 -7.12 -11.08 -8.11
C LEU A 185 -5.67 -11.35 -7.73
N GLU A 186 -5.16 -12.52 -8.11
CA GLU A 186 -3.77 -12.86 -7.84
C GLU A 186 -2.80 -11.91 -8.56
N THR A 187 -1.86 -11.33 -7.81
CA THR A 187 -0.83 -10.43 -8.35
C THR A 187 -0.06 -11.06 -9.51
N ARG A 188 0.22 -12.37 -9.43
CA ARG A 188 0.87 -13.13 -10.50
C ARG A 188 0.07 -13.09 -11.80
N ARG A 189 -1.25 -13.28 -11.73
CA ARG A 189 -2.16 -13.22 -12.89
C ARG A 189 -2.20 -11.81 -13.49
N ALA A 190 -2.33 -10.79 -12.64
CA ALA A 190 -2.30 -9.39 -13.06
C ALA A 190 -0.96 -8.99 -13.69
N ARG A 191 0.17 -9.55 -13.23
CA ARG A 191 1.48 -9.32 -13.84
C ARG A 191 1.66 -10.07 -15.15
N ALA A 192 1.15 -11.29 -15.27
CA ALA A 192 1.18 -12.05 -16.51
C ALA A 192 0.40 -11.36 -17.65
N ALA A 193 -0.65 -10.61 -17.34
CA ALA A 193 -1.40 -9.81 -18.33
C ALA A 193 -0.58 -8.67 -18.97
N LEU A 194 0.54 -8.29 -18.35
CA LEU A 194 1.45 -7.25 -18.89
C LEU A 194 2.48 -7.78 -19.86
N ALA A 195 2.50 -9.08 -20.13
CA ALA A 195 3.42 -9.65 -21.12
C ALA A 195 3.08 -9.15 -22.54
N GLY A 196 4.11 -9.01 -23.39
CA GLY A 196 3.93 -8.62 -24.79
C GLY A 196 4.74 -7.40 -25.18
N HIS A 197 4.44 -6.87 -26.35
CA HIS A 197 5.10 -5.68 -26.89
C HIS A 197 4.41 -4.40 -26.41
N TYR A 198 5.21 -3.35 -26.28
CA TYR A 198 4.80 -1.98 -26.01
C TYR A 198 5.34 -1.07 -27.11
N GLU A 199 4.49 -0.23 -27.65
CA GLU A 199 4.90 0.74 -28.65
C GLU A 199 5.66 1.90 -28.00
N LEU A 200 6.68 2.43 -28.67
CA LEU A 200 7.44 3.58 -28.17
C LEU A 200 6.53 4.78 -27.87
N GLY A 201 5.47 4.97 -28.69
CA GLY A 201 4.48 6.02 -28.48
C GLY A 201 3.72 5.87 -27.16
N GLU A 202 3.34 4.64 -26.79
CA GLU A 202 2.69 4.35 -25.49
C GLU A 202 3.62 4.69 -24.31
N PHE A 203 4.92 4.33 -24.43
CA PHE A 203 5.92 4.67 -23.42
C PHE A 203 6.08 6.18 -23.24
N VAL A 204 6.17 6.94 -24.36
CA VAL A 204 6.25 8.40 -24.33
C VAL A 204 4.98 9.01 -23.70
N ALA A 205 3.80 8.51 -24.08
CA ALA A 205 2.53 8.98 -23.52
C ALA A 205 2.46 8.71 -22.00
N GLN A 206 2.81 7.50 -21.56
CA GLN A 206 2.85 7.16 -20.12
C GLN A 206 3.81 8.04 -19.33
N SER A 207 5.01 8.29 -19.88
CA SER A 207 6.01 9.16 -19.24
C SER A 207 5.53 10.61 -19.16
N SER A 208 4.86 11.11 -20.20
CA SER A 208 4.25 12.45 -20.20
C SER A 208 3.14 12.54 -19.14
N ASN A 209 2.28 11.54 -19.07
CA ASN A 209 1.20 11.46 -18.11
C ASN A 209 1.72 11.45 -16.66
N LEU A 210 2.75 10.66 -16.38
CA LEU A 210 3.41 10.65 -15.08
C LEU A 210 3.99 12.03 -14.73
N ALA A 211 4.67 12.69 -15.67
CA ALA A 211 5.24 14.02 -15.46
C ALA A 211 4.15 15.07 -15.17
N LEU A 212 3.00 15.01 -15.88
CA LEU A 212 1.84 15.88 -15.63
C LEU A 212 1.27 15.67 -14.23
N VAL A 213 1.06 14.42 -13.81
CA VAL A 213 0.56 14.12 -12.46
C VAL A 213 1.50 14.63 -11.39
N LEU A 214 2.80 14.36 -11.48
CA LEU A 214 3.78 14.82 -10.48
C LEU A 214 3.86 16.35 -10.43
N THR A 215 3.86 17.02 -11.61
CA THR A 215 3.87 18.47 -11.69
C THR A 215 2.59 19.07 -11.14
N GLY A 216 1.43 18.49 -11.46
CA GLY A 216 0.12 18.90 -10.98
C GLY A 216 0.04 18.80 -9.44
N CYS A 217 0.48 17.68 -8.86
CA CYS A 217 0.55 17.52 -7.40
C CYS A 217 1.40 18.61 -6.75
N GLN A 218 2.63 18.82 -7.21
CA GLN A 218 3.55 19.81 -6.64
C GLN A 218 3.06 21.26 -6.76
N ARG A 219 2.29 21.58 -7.81
CA ARG A 219 1.73 22.92 -8.05
C ARG A 219 0.34 23.11 -7.46
N GLY A 220 -0.31 22.05 -7.01
CA GLY A 220 -1.72 22.07 -6.64
C GLY A 220 -2.65 22.31 -7.83
N ASP A 221 -2.22 21.93 -9.04
CA ASP A 221 -2.95 22.12 -10.29
C ASP A 221 -3.74 20.86 -10.65
N ALA A 222 -5.02 20.86 -10.30
CA ALA A 222 -5.95 19.77 -10.60
C ALA A 222 -6.13 19.52 -12.11
N THR A 223 -5.94 20.54 -12.96
CA THR A 223 -6.07 20.41 -14.41
C THR A 223 -4.96 19.53 -14.98
N LEU A 224 -3.71 19.75 -14.54
CA LEU A 224 -2.58 18.91 -14.96
C LEU A 224 -2.76 17.46 -14.52
N VAL A 225 -3.28 17.23 -13.31
CA VAL A 225 -3.57 15.86 -12.84
C VAL A 225 -4.68 15.23 -13.68
N ARG A 226 -5.74 15.97 -14.01
CA ARG A 226 -6.84 15.48 -14.86
C ARG A 226 -6.39 15.14 -16.27
N GLU A 227 -5.43 15.88 -16.80
CA GLU A 227 -4.82 15.59 -18.10
C GLU A 227 -3.94 14.34 -18.04
N GLY A 228 -3.16 14.18 -16.95
CA GLY A 228 -2.12 13.16 -16.82
C GLY A 228 -2.54 11.85 -16.14
N LEU A 229 -3.60 11.79 -15.31
CA LEU A 229 -3.97 10.55 -14.62
C LEU A 229 -4.70 9.57 -15.55
N LYS A 230 -4.02 9.16 -16.62
CA LYS A 230 -4.50 8.27 -17.68
C LYS A 230 -3.45 7.22 -17.97
N ASP A 231 -3.61 6.04 -17.39
CA ASP A 231 -2.71 4.91 -17.66
C ASP A 231 -2.99 4.32 -19.03
N VAL A 232 -1.99 4.36 -19.92
CA VAL A 232 -2.08 3.81 -21.28
C VAL A 232 -1.33 2.49 -21.45
N LEU A 233 -0.58 2.04 -20.44
CA LEU A 233 0.22 0.83 -20.51
C LEU A 233 -0.38 -0.34 -19.73
N VAL A 234 -0.71 -0.13 -18.45
CA VAL A 234 -1.06 -1.18 -17.50
C VAL A 234 -2.56 -1.38 -17.44
N GLU A 235 -3.32 -0.30 -17.27
CA GLU A 235 -4.77 -0.36 -17.14
C GLU A 235 -5.45 -1.07 -18.33
N PRO A 236 -5.15 -0.79 -19.59
CA PRO A 236 -5.82 -1.46 -20.71
C PRO A 236 -5.64 -2.99 -20.71
N ARG A 237 -4.53 -3.47 -20.13
CA ARG A 237 -4.19 -4.91 -20.06
C ARG A 237 -4.78 -5.60 -18.82
N ARG A 238 -4.96 -4.86 -17.71
CA ARG A 238 -5.52 -5.38 -16.47
C ARG A 238 -7.03 -5.21 -16.34
N ALA A 239 -7.61 -4.18 -16.96
CA ALA A 239 -9.03 -3.89 -16.91
C ALA A 239 -9.92 -5.12 -17.23
N PRO A 240 -9.61 -5.97 -18.23
CA PRO A 240 -10.40 -7.16 -18.53
C PRO A 240 -10.40 -8.21 -17.39
N LEU A 241 -9.51 -8.11 -16.42
CA LEU A 241 -9.45 -9.02 -15.27
C LEU A 241 -10.38 -8.60 -14.12
N ILE A 242 -10.93 -7.38 -14.18
CA ILE A 242 -11.75 -6.79 -13.11
C ILE A 242 -13.20 -6.66 -13.63
N PRO A 243 -14.15 -7.39 -13.06
CA PRO A 243 -15.54 -7.28 -13.47
C PRO A 243 -16.05 -5.84 -13.35
N HIS A 244 -16.77 -5.36 -14.34
CA HIS A 244 -17.37 -4.02 -14.39
C HIS A 244 -16.40 -2.83 -14.22
N PHE A 245 -15.11 -3.03 -14.43
CA PHE A 245 -14.11 -1.97 -14.26
C PHE A 245 -14.48 -0.67 -14.99
N ALA A 246 -14.91 -0.76 -16.25
CA ALA A 246 -15.25 0.40 -17.07
C ALA A 246 -16.40 1.23 -16.46
N GLN A 247 -17.43 0.55 -15.94
CA GLN A 247 -18.58 1.18 -15.30
C GLN A 247 -18.20 1.82 -13.97
N VAL A 248 -17.41 1.14 -13.16
CA VAL A 248 -16.91 1.67 -11.88
C VAL A 248 -16.00 2.89 -12.11
N LYS A 249 -15.11 2.82 -13.09
CA LYS A 249 -14.27 3.97 -13.48
C LYS A 249 -15.13 5.13 -14.00
N GLN A 250 -16.14 4.85 -14.81
CA GLN A 250 -17.05 5.90 -15.32
C GLN A 250 -17.82 6.55 -14.17
N ALA A 251 -18.31 5.77 -13.19
CA ALA A 251 -18.99 6.30 -12.00
C ALA A 251 -18.08 7.26 -11.23
N ALA A 252 -16.78 6.96 -11.09
CA ALA A 252 -15.83 7.88 -10.49
C ALA A 252 -15.69 9.19 -11.29
N LEU A 253 -15.59 9.10 -12.63
CA LEU A 253 -15.43 10.26 -13.51
C LEU A 253 -16.69 11.16 -13.55
N ASP A 254 -17.88 10.56 -13.51
CA ASP A 254 -19.16 11.27 -13.47
C ASP A 254 -19.33 12.10 -12.19
N HIS A 255 -18.57 11.75 -11.13
CA HIS A 255 -18.51 12.49 -9.87
C HIS A 255 -17.22 13.33 -9.76
N HIS A 256 -16.78 13.89 -10.88
CA HIS A 256 -15.70 14.90 -10.97
C HIS A 256 -14.30 14.40 -10.59
N ALA A 257 -14.02 13.07 -10.67
CA ALA A 257 -12.66 12.60 -10.44
C ALA A 257 -11.63 13.34 -11.30
N LEU A 258 -10.50 13.66 -10.71
CA LEU A 258 -9.30 14.14 -11.44
C LEU A 258 -8.76 13.03 -12.34
N GLY A 259 -9.00 11.78 -11.96
CA GLY A 259 -8.73 10.57 -12.70
C GLY A 259 -9.06 9.36 -11.85
N ALA A 260 -9.25 8.22 -12.49
CA ALA A 260 -9.56 6.95 -11.82
C ALA A 260 -8.85 5.80 -12.54
N SER A 261 -8.38 4.82 -11.77
CA SER A 261 -7.68 3.65 -12.30
C SER A 261 -7.68 2.49 -11.30
N ILE A 262 -6.93 1.45 -11.63
CA ILE A 262 -6.74 0.26 -10.82
C ILE A 262 -5.76 0.56 -9.69
N SER A 263 -6.09 0.15 -8.46
CA SER A 263 -5.16 0.16 -7.32
C SER A 263 -4.27 -1.07 -7.35
N GLY A 264 -2.95 -0.86 -7.40
CA GLY A 264 -1.96 -1.94 -7.41
C GLY A 264 -2.19 -2.94 -8.55
N ALA A 265 -2.36 -4.21 -8.19
CA ALA A 265 -2.70 -5.27 -9.15
C ALA A 265 -4.20 -5.35 -9.48
N GLY A 266 -5.04 -4.63 -8.76
CA GLY A 266 -6.49 -4.79 -8.71
C GLY A 266 -6.90 -5.89 -7.70
N PRO A 267 -8.20 -6.17 -7.54
CA PRO A 267 -9.33 -5.62 -8.30
C PRO A 267 -9.84 -4.25 -7.80
N SER A 268 -9.29 -3.70 -6.73
CA SER A 268 -9.70 -2.39 -6.22
C SER A 268 -9.51 -1.31 -7.28
N VAL A 269 -10.46 -0.37 -7.30
CA VAL A 269 -10.49 0.80 -8.18
C VAL A 269 -10.45 2.05 -7.32
N PHE A 270 -9.64 3.03 -7.71
CA PHE A 270 -9.56 4.31 -7.03
C PHE A 270 -9.92 5.47 -7.95
N GLY A 271 -10.39 6.56 -7.35
CA GLY A 271 -10.53 7.87 -7.98
C GLY A 271 -9.93 8.96 -7.10
N TRP A 272 -9.28 9.96 -7.71
CA TRP A 272 -8.77 11.15 -7.03
C TRP A 272 -9.69 12.35 -7.23
N TYR A 273 -9.84 13.17 -6.21
CA TYR A 273 -10.76 14.31 -6.16
C TYR A 273 -10.08 15.50 -5.51
N ASP A 274 -10.42 16.71 -5.91
CA ASP A 274 -9.90 17.94 -5.32
C ASP A 274 -10.65 18.38 -4.04
N ASN A 275 -11.69 17.62 -3.66
CA ASN A 275 -12.44 17.81 -2.42
C ASN A 275 -13.02 16.49 -1.89
N ARG A 276 -13.36 16.50 -0.59
CA ARG A 276 -13.88 15.31 0.10
C ARG A 276 -15.29 14.94 -0.32
N ALA A 277 -16.16 15.92 -0.57
CA ALA A 277 -17.58 15.67 -0.86
C ALA A 277 -17.76 14.88 -2.17
N ASP A 278 -17.00 15.24 -3.22
CA ASP A 278 -17.02 14.51 -4.48
C ASP A 278 -16.46 13.10 -4.32
N ALA A 279 -15.41 12.90 -3.50
CA ALA A 279 -14.88 11.58 -3.20
C ALA A 279 -15.90 10.69 -2.47
N GLU A 280 -16.65 11.24 -1.50
CA GLU A 280 -17.71 10.52 -0.78
C GLU A 280 -18.87 10.15 -1.72
N ALA A 281 -19.35 11.08 -2.55
CA ALA A 281 -20.39 10.80 -3.54
C ALA A 281 -19.95 9.74 -4.56
N ALA A 282 -18.73 9.84 -5.04
CA ALA A 282 -18.15 8.88 -5.97
C ALA A 282 -17.99 7.49 -5.35
N SER A 283 -17.58 7.39 -4.09
CA SER A 283 -17.44 6.09 -3.41
C SER A 283 -18.74 5.30 -3.41
N VAL A 284 -19.87 5.95 -3.17
CA VAL A 284 -21.21 5.35 -3.21
C VAL A 284 -21.58 4.92 -4.64
N ALA A 285 -21.31 5.76 -5.64
CA ALA A 285 -21.60 5.45 -7.03
C ALA A 285 -20.74 4.30 -7.58
N MET A 286 -19.47 4.24 -7.20
CA MET A 286 -18.55 3.16 -7.56
C MET A 286 -18.97 1.82 -6.93
N GLN A 287 -19.42 1.83 -5.66
CA GLN A 287 -19.99 0.64 -5.02
C GLN A 287 -21.27 0.17 -5.72
N ALA A 288 -22.16 1.10 -6.08
CA ALA A 288 -23.37 0.78 -6.83
C ALA A 288 -23.02 0.13 -8.19
N ALA A 289 -22.01 0.61 -8.90
CA ALA A 289 -21.56 0.02 -10.15
C ALA A 289 -21.00 -1.42 -9.97
N PHE A 290 -20.36 -1.75 -8.84
CA PHE A 290 -19.99 -3.13 -8.51
C PHE A 290 -21.23 -3.97 -8.14
N ALA A 291 -22.19 -3.41 -7.40
CA ALA A 291 -23.42 -4.09 -7.04
C ALA A 291 -24.26 -4.47 -8.27
N ASP A 292 -24.27 -3.64 -9.32
CA ASP A 292 -24.91 -3.95 -10.61
C ASP A 292 -24.25 -5.18 -11.30
N ALA A 293 -23.01 -5.50 -10.95
CA ALA A 293 -22.33 -6.73 -11.36
C ALA A 293 -22.59 -7.92 -10.42
N GLY A 294 -23.43 -7.74 -9.39
CA GLY A 294 -23.66 -8.76 -8.36
C GLY A 294 -22.48 -8.92 -7.39
N LEU A 295 -21.64 -7.89 -7.23
CA LEU A 295 -20.48 -7.91 -6.36
C LEU A 295 -20.69 -6.99 -5.16
N ASP A 296 -20.54 -7.53 -3.95
CA ASP A 296 -20.40 -6.74 -2.74
C ASP A 296 -19.01 -6.05 -2.74
N SER A 297 -18.92 -4.89 -2.10
CA SER A 297 -17.68 -4.14 -2.04
C SER A 297 -17.59 -3.27 -0.79
N ASP A 298 -16.36 -3.05 -0.33
CA ASP A 298 -16.02 -2.07 0.70
C ASP A 298 -15.46 -0.80 0.07
N ALA A 299 -15.68 0.35 0.73
CA ALA A 299 -15.20 1.64 0.25
C ALA A 299 -14.53 2.43 1.38
N TRP A 300 -13.50 3.18 1.01
CA TRP A 300 -12.79 4.11 1.88
C TRP A 300 -12.63 5.46 1.18
N VAL A 301 -12.83 6.51 1.94
CA VAL A 301 -12.50 7.88 1.51
C VAL A 301 -11.40 8.40 2.43
N SER A 302 -10.28 8.74 1.86
CA SER A 302 -9.07 9.13 2.58
C SER A 302 -8.44 10.37 1.94
N PRO A 303 -7.84 11.29 2.72
CA PRO A 303 -6.92 12.25 2.13
C PRO A 303 -5.84 11.52 1.32
N ILE A 304 -5.37 12.09 0.21
CA ILE A 304 -4.20 11.56 -0.52
C ILE A 304 -2.96 11.68 0.37
N GLU A 305 -2.88 12.73 1.21
CA GLU A 305 -1.95 12.85 2.34
C GLU A 305 -2.33 11.91 3.50
N GLY A 306 -2.50 10.61 3.22
CA GLY A 306 -2.88 9.60 4.18
C GLY A 306 -1.82 9.32 5.26
N PRO A 307 -2.14 8.51 6.29
CA PRO A 307 -1.26 8.27 7.43
C PRO A 307 -0.04 7.40 7.04
N ALA A 308 1.07 7.59 7.75
CA ALA A 308 2.16 6.62 7.79
C ALA A 308 1.86 5.49 8.78
N ALA A 309 2.62 4.40 8.69
CA ALA A 309 2.57 3.37 9.73
C ALA A 309 3.02 3.95 11.09
N GLU A 310 2.36 3.53 12.15
CA GLU A 310 2.55 4.08 13.50
C GLU A 310 2.63 2.99 14.56
N LEU A 311 3.27 3.34 15.69
CA LEU A 311 3.25 2.50 16.88
C LEU A 311 1.89 2.63 17.57
N MET A 312 1.44 1.55 18.18
CA MET A 312 0.21 1.46 18.94
C MET A 312 0.50 1.09 20.38
N ASP A 313 -0.35 1.52 21.32
CA ASP A 313 -0.23 1.15 22.72
C ASP A 313 -0.59 -0.33 22.99
N SER A 314 -1.56 -0.85 22.24
CA SER A 314 -1.97 -2.26 22.26
C SER A 314 -2.67 -2.65 20.96
N LEU A 315 -2.87 -3.97 20.75
CA LEU A 315 -3.67 -4.46 19.62
C LEU A 315 -5.18 -4.30 19.82
N ASP A 316 -5.63 -4.10 21.08
CA ASP A 316 -7.05 -4.04 21.46
C ASP A 316 -7.70 -2.66 21.25
N GLN A 317 -6.98 -1.69 20.70
CA GLN A 317 -7.61 -0.45 20.24
C GLN A 317 -8.43 -0.76 18.99
N ASP A 318 -9.63 -1.32 19.22
CA ASP A 318 -10.70 -1.34 18.23
C ASP A 318 -11.05 0.10 17.86
N SER A 319 -10.50 0.59 16.79
CA SER A 319 -11.13 1.64 16.04
C SER A 319 -12.42 1.03 15.47
N GLN A 320 -13.51 1.26 16.18
CA GLN A 320 -14.84 1.10 15.61
C GLN A 320 -14.95 1.92 14.33
N PRO A 321 -15.69 1.43 13.32
CA PRO A 321 -15.79 1.99 11.99
C PRO A 321 -16.28 3.42 11.97
#